data_43d652785a68651505fbd2f1c3c12e15
#
_entry.id   43d652785a68651505fbd2f1c3c12e15
#
_cell.length_a   1.000
_cell.length_b   1.000
_cell.length_c   1.000
_cell.angle_alpha   90.00
_cell.angle_beta   90.00
_cell.angle_gamma   90.00
#
_symmetry.space_group_name_H-M   'P 1'
#
loop_
_entity.id
_entity.type
_entity.pdbx_description
1 polymer ?
#
loop_
_entity_poly.entity_id
_entity_poly.type
_entity_poly.pdbx_seq_one_letter_code
_entity_poly.pdbx_strand_id
1 'polypeptide(L)'
;MISKNEFQAVIGHGRVTDDPKVLESYAADNSYTAPKKPALVVSPTTRDEVIAVVKLAHAKDVKLVPVSSGAPHFRGDTIPAVKDAVIVDLTRMNRIEWINRRNRVACVEPGVTFDQLQRELERQGMRAMIPLCPRGNKSIIGAYMEREPFTVPKYAWDLGDPIASSELIIGDGTMVRTGGGQGPGKTFEDQRKVGGAHKLPLSS
;
A
#
# COMPACT_ATOMS: atom_id res chain seq x y z
N MET A 1 -22.89 14.93 1.41
CA MET A 1 -23.03 13.85 2.43
C MET A 1 -22.54 12.57 1.80
N ILE A 2 -21.66 11.82 2.46
CA ILE A 2 -21.09 10.58 1.96
C ILE A 2 -22.18 9.51 1.94
N SER A 3 -22.42 8.88 0.78
CA SER A 3 -23.38 7.79 0.66
C SER A 3 -22.69 6.43 0.60
N LYS A 4 -22.96 5.56 1.56
CA LYS A 4 -22.52 4.16 1.58
C LYS A 4 -22.90 3.45 0.27
N ASN A 5 -24.11 3.69 -0.22
CA ASN A 5 -24.64 3.03 -1.41
C ASN A 5 -23.82 3.36 -2.67
N GLU A 6 -23.28 4.56 -2.79
CA GLU A 6 -22.44 4.94 -3.93
C GLU A 6 -21.15 4.15 -3.96
N PHE A 7 -20.48 3.97 -2.80
CA PHE A 7 -19.30 3.11 -2.72
C PHE A 7 -19.62 1.64 -2.92
N GLN A 8 -20.79 1.18 -2.44
CA GLN A 8 -21.25 -0.19 -2.68
C GLN A 8 -21.52 -0.47 -4.16
N ALA A 9 -22.01 0.50 -4.89
CA ALA A 9 -22.19 0.38 -6.34
C ALA A 9 -20.85 0.20 -7.09
N VAL A 10 -19.76 0.74 -6.54
CA VAL A 10 -18.44 0.69 -7.15
C VAL A 10 -17.69 -0.61 -6.83
N ILE A 11 -17.70 -1.05 -5.56
CA ILE A 11 -16.87 -2.19 -5.13
C ILE A 11 -17.68 -3.36 -4.54
N GLY A 12 -19.00 -3.26 -4.49
CA GLY A 12 -19.91 -4.29 -3.98
C GLY A 12 -20.24 -4.15 -2.49
N HIS A 13 -21.41 -4.68 -2.12
CA HIS A 13 -22.03 -4.48 -0.80
C HIS A 13 -21.17 -5.02 0.36
N GLY A 14 -20.55 -6.17 0.21
CA GLY A 14 -19.77 -6.83 1.28
C GLY A 14 -18.42 -6.16 1.60
N ARG A 15 -18.06 -5.09 0.90
CA ARG A 15 -16.76 -4.42 1.00
C ARG A 15 -16.84 -2.96 1.43
N VAL A 16 -18.02 -2.51 1.81
CA VAL A 16 -18.26 -1.17 2.34
C VAL A 16 -19.00 -1.30 3.66
N THR A 17 -18.45 -0.76 4.73
CA THR A 17 -19.07 -0.85 6.05
C THR A 17 -19.11 0.50 6.76
N ASP A 18 -20.19 0.70 7.50
CA ASP A 18 -20.40 1.77 8.47
C ASP A 18 -20.65 1.19 9.89
N ASP A 19 -20.30 -0.09 10.07
CA ASP A 19 -20.42 -0.74 11.38
C ASP A 19 -19.64 0.06 12.45
N PRO A 20 -20.29 0.52 13.51
CA PRO A 20 -19.67 1.32 14.56
C PRO A 20 -18.42 0.67 15.17
N LYS A 21 -18.39 -0.66 15.31
CA LYS A 21 -17.24 -1.38 15.87
C LYS A 21 -16.03 -1.34 14.92
N VAL A 22 -16.28 -1.49 13.63
CA VAL A 22 -15.23 -1.41 12.61
C VAL A 22 -14.72 0.03 12.52
N LEU A 23 -15.61 1.03 12.49
CA LEU A 23 -15.20 2.42 12.43
C LEU A 23 -14.37 2.83 13.65
N GLU A 24 -14.71 2.29 14.84
CA GLU A 24 -13.99 2.57 16.09
C GLU A 24 -12.55 2.05 16.04
N SER A 25 -12.30 0.91 15.37
CA SER A 25 -10.96 0.35 15.26
C SER A 25 -10.01 1.20 14.40
N TYR A 26 -10.53 2.13 13.59
CA TYR A 26 -9.77 3.11 12.82
C TYR A 26 -9.81 4.53 13.42
N ALA A 27 -10.55 4.72 14.49
CA ALA A 27 -10.72 6.04 15.11
C ALA A 27 -9.52 6.47 15.95
N ALA A 28 -8.78 5.52 16.48
CA ALA A 28 -7.62 5.74 17.34
C ALA A 28 -6.53 4.70 17.07
N ASP A 29 -5.31 5.05 17.42
CA ASP A 29 -4.17 4.14 17.42
C ASP A 29 -3.32 4.36 18.69
N ASN A 30 -2.15 3.75 18.76
CA ASN A 30 -1.23 3.88 19.89
C ASN A 30 -0.29 5.12 19.78
N SER A 31 -0.70 6.15 19.05
CA SER A 31 0.00 7.43 18.93
C SER A 31 -0.59 8.50 19.85
N TYR A 32 -0.03 9.69 19.81
CA TYR A 32 -0.56 10.88 20.50
C TYR A 32 -1.61 11.63 19.66
N THR A 33 -1.99 11.12 18.50
CA THR A 33 -3.00 11.76 17.64
C THR A 33 -4.37 11.65 18.27
N ALA A 34 -5.10 12.76 18.32
CA ALA A 34 -6.44 12.77 18.89
C ALA A 34 -7.38 11.84 18.09
N PRO A 35 -8.16 11.00 18.77
CA PRO A 35 -9.10 10.09 18.12
C PRO A 35 -10.09 10.81 17.22
N LYS A 36 -10.34 10.26 16.04
CA LYS A 36 -11.34 10.76 15.12
C LYS A 36 -11.94 9.63 14.29
N LYS A 37 -13.25 9.46 14.40
CA LYS A 37 -13.97 8.38 13.75
C LYS A 37 -14.16 8.65 12.25
N PRO A 38 -13.85 7.71 11.35
CA PRO A 38 -14.19 7.81 9.95
C PRO A 38 -15.70 7.64 9.72
N ALA A 39 -16.18 8.03 8.54
CA ALA A 39 -17.57 7.83 8.14
C ALA A 39 -17.82 6.42 7.57
N LEU A 40 -16.86 5.89 6.82
CA LEU A 40 -16.95 4.59 6.16
C LEU A 40 -15.58 3.91 6.13
N VAL A 41 -15.59 2.58 6.01
CA VAL A 41 -14.44 1.78 5.58
C VAL A 41 -14.80 1.10 4.27
N VAL A 42 -13.94 1.23 3.26
CA VAL A 42 -14.04 0.57 1.97
C VAL A 42 -12.83 -0.34 1.78
N SER A 43 -13.05 -1.57 1.34
CA SER A 43 -12.00 -2.59 1.21
C SER A 43 -11.90 -3.09 -0.24
N PRO A 44 -11.29 -2.33 -1.16
CA PRO A 44 -11.08 -2.77 -2.53
C PRO A 44 -10.11 -3.96 -2.58
N THR A 45 -10.24 -4.78 -3.61
CA THR A 45 -9.42 -5.97 -3.83
C THR A 45 -8.63 -5.93 -5.13
N THR A 46 -8.91 -4.94 -5.95
CA THR A 46 -8.23 -4.75 -7.25
C THR A 46 -7.84 -3.30 -7.45
N ARG A 47 -6.84 -3.09 -8.30
CA ARG A 47 -6.38 -1.76 -8.69
C ARG A 47 -7.52 -0.92 -9.30
N ASP A 48 -8.33 -1.52 -10.15
CA ASP A 48 -9.42 -0.80 -10.84
C ASP A 48 -10.50 -0.34 -9.85
N GLU A 49 -10.75 -1.14 -8.81
CA GLU A 49 -11.64 -0.74 -7.71
C GLU A 49 -11.06 0.43 -6.90
N VAL A 50 -9.75 0.45 -6.64
CA VAL A 50 -9.11 1.60 -5.98
C VAL A 50 -9.25 2.85 -6.85
N ILE A 51 -9.00 2.76 -8.16
CA ILE A 51 -9.18 3.87 -9.09
C ILE A 51 -10.63 4.39 -9.04
N ALA A 52 -11.60 3.49 -9.06
CA ALA A 52 -13.01 3.86 -9.04
C ALA A 52 -13.42 4.52 -7.71
N VAL A 53 -12.92 4.01 -6.57
CA VAL A 53 -13.10 4.61 -5.23
C VAL A 53 -12.51 6.02 -5.18
N VAL A 54 -11.28 6.20 -5.69
CA VAL A 54 -10.61 7.50 -5.69
C VAL A 54 -11.36 8.51 -6.58
N LYS A 55 -11.78 8.11 -7.78
CA LYS A 55 -12.57 8.97 -8.67
C LYS A 55 -13.89 9.39 -8.06
N LEU A 56 -14.61 8.46 -7.41
CA LEU A 56 -15.85 8.78 -6.70
C LEU A 56 -15.60 9.77 -5.56
N ALA A 57 -14.57 9.53 -4.76
CA ALA A 57 -14.19 10.41 -3.65
C ALA A 57 -13.80 11.81 -4.15
N HIS A 58 -13.03 11.89 -5.23
CA HIS A 58 -12.64 13.14 -5.86
C HIS A 58 -13.88 13.93 -6.33
N ALA A 59 -14.79 13.28 -7.05
CA ALA A 59 -16.02 13.91 -7.54
C ALA A 59 -16.94 14.42 -6.42
N LYS A 60 -16.84 13.85 -5.21
CA LYS A 60 -17.66 14.18 -4.03
C LYS A 60 -16.92 15.04 -2.99
N ASP A 61 -15.68 15.44 -3.25
CA ASP A 61 -14.78 16.09 -2.29
C ASP A 61 -14.63 15.31 -0.96
N VAL A 62 -14.60 13.99 -1.03
CA VAL A 62 -14.40 13.09 0.12
C VAL A 62 -12.94 12.86 0.36
N LYS A 63 -12.49 12.98 1.60
CA LYS A 63 -11.10 12.69 1.98
C LYS A 63 -10.92 11.21 2.24
N LEU A 64 -9.88 10.63 1.64
CA LEU A 64 -9.52 9.23 1.79
C LEU A 64 -8.30 9.06 2.68
N VAL A 65 -8.29 8.01 3.48
CA VAL A 65 -7.14 7.59 4.29
C VAL A 65 -6.78 6.16 3.91
N PRO A 66 -5.70 5.92 3.16
CA PRO A 66 -5.29 4.57 2.79
C PRO A 66 -4.64 3.87 3.98
N VAL A 67 -5.03 2.62 4.21
CA VAL A 67 -4.47 1.74 5.24
C VAL A 67 -4.11 0.41 4.61
N SER A 68 -2.84 0.02 4.67
CA SER A 68 -2.33 -1.20 4.04
C SER A 68 -1.84 -2.26 5.04
N SER A 69 -1.76 -1.90 6.31
CA SER A 69 -1.31 -2.80 7.38
C SER A 69 -2.46 -3.17 8.31
N GLY A 70 -2.40 -4.37 8.89
CA GLY A 70 -3.26 -4.72 10.02
C GLY A 70 -2.85 -3.97 11.30
N ALA A 71 -3.80 -3.85 12.24
CA ALA A 71 -3.54 -3.29 13.56
C ALA A 71 -2.48 -4.14 14.33
N PRO A 72 -1.79 -3.56 15.31
CA PRO A 72 -1.91 -2.20 15.84
C PRO A 72 -1.17 -1.15 15.00
N HIS A 73 -1.65 0.10 15.06
CA HIS A 73 -1.03 1.27 14.45
C HIS A 73 -0.46 2.20 15.52
N PHE A 74 0.58 3.00 15.17
CA PHE A 74 1.37 3.72 16.18
C PHE A 74 1.73 5.16 15.79
N ARG A 75 1.40 5.61 14.58
CA ARG A 75 1.90 6.88 14.03
C ARG A 75 0.83 7.93 13.80
N GLY A 76 -0.42 7.61 14.09
CA GLY A 76 -1.55 8.50 13.81
C GLY A 76 -1.91 8.60 12.32
N ASP A 77 -1.23 7.84 11.46
CA ASP A 77 -1.38 7.88 10.01
C ASP A 77 -2.66 7.20 9.51
N THR A 78 -3.28 6.36 10.33
CA THR A 78 -4.57 5.72 10.04
C THR A 78 -5.76 6.48 10.60
N ILE A 79 -5.53 7.46 11.48
CA ILE A 79 -6.57 8.28 12.06
C ILE A 79 -6.95 9.39 11.08
N PRO A 80 -8.24 9.58 10.76
CA PRO A 80 -8.66 10.65 9.87
C PRO A 80 -8.27 12.05 10.36
N ALA A 81 -7.70 12.87 9.50
CA ALA A 81 -7.41 14.27 9.83
C ALA A 81 -8.69 15.12 9.90
N VAL A 82 -9.73 14.75 9.16
CA VAL A 82 -11.02 15.46 9.09
C VAL A 82 -12.19 14.53 9.44
N LYS A 83 -13.31 15.13 9.83
CA LYS A 83 -14.58 14.38 9.95
C LYS A 83 -15.02 13.88 8.59
N ASP A 84 -15.81 12.84 8.56
CA ASP A 84 -16.40 12.26 7.36
C ASP A 84 -15.39 11.73 6.32
N ALA A 85 -14.15 11.47 6.73
CA ALA A 85 -13.20 10.77 5.89
C ALA A 85 -13.57 9.29 5.72
N VAL A 86 -13.12 8.71 4.61
CA VAL A 86 -13.31 7.29 4.30
C VAL A 86 -11.97 6.58 4.40
N ILE A 87 -11.91 5.50 5.18
CA ILE A 87 -10.76 4.59 5.20
C ILE A 87 -10.79 3.74 3.93
N VAL A 88 -9.66 3.67 3.24
CA VAL A 88 -9.45 2.73 2.13
C VAL A 88 -8.54 1.61 2.66
N ASP A 89 -9.16 0.53 3.08
CA ASP A 89 -8.45 -0.62 3.63
C ASP A 89 -7.93 -1.50 2.48
N LEU A 90 -6.63 -1.44 2.26
CA LEU A 90 -5.91 -2.16 1.21
C LEU A 90 -5.35 -3.52 1.68
N THR A 91 -5.65 -3.96 2.90
CA THR A 91 -5.09 -5.20 3.47
C THR A 91 -5.50 -6.45 2.68
N ARG A 92 -6.61 -6.39 1.92
CA ARG A 92 -7.08 -7.47 1.05
C ARG A 92 -6.33 -7.53 -0.29
N MET A 93 -5.62 -6.50 -0.68
CA MET A 93 -4.73 -6.49 -1.85
C MET A 93 -3.38 -7.05 -1.40
N ASN A 94 -3.28 -8.34 -1.25
CA ASN A 94 -2.15 -9.02 -0.60
C ASN A 94 -1.49 -10.11 -1.46
N ARG A 95 -1.55 -9.97 -2.78
CA ARG A 95 -0.88 -10.89 -3.68
C ARG A 95 0.58 -10.53 -3.88
N ILE A 96 1.42 -11.56 -3.87
CA ILE A 96 2.78 -11.48 -4.41
C ILE A 96 2.68 -11.83 -5.89
N GLU A 97 2.76 -10.82 -6.76
CA GLU A 97 2.57 -10.98 -8.20
C GLU A 97 3.67 -11.84 -8.82
N TRP A 98 4.91 -11.56 -8.46
CA TRP A 98 6.05 -12.35 -8.87
C TRP A 98 7.30 -12.02 -8.02
N ILE A 99 8.26 -12.95 -8.03
CA ILE A 99 9.59 -12.79 -7.44
C ILE A 99 10.63 -13.08 -8.51
N ASN A 100 11.53 -12.14 -8.74
CA ASN A 100 12.66 -12.31 -9.64
C ASN A 100 13.94 -12.53 -8.82
N ARG A 101 14.33 -13.80 -8.67
CA ARG A 101 15.49 -14.20 -7.88
C ARG A 101 16.80 -13.62 -8.42
N ARG A 102 16.96 -13.56 -9.75
CA ARG A 102 18.18 -13.05 -10.40
C ARG A 102 18.42 -11.58 -10.06
N ASN A 103 17.38 -10.77 -10.11
CA ASN A 103 17.45 -9.34 -9.87
C ASN A 103 17.16 -8.98 -8.40
N ARG A 104 16.80 -9.97 -7.56
CA ARG A 104 16.41 -9.78 -6.16
C ARG A 104 15.30 -8.75 -5.97
N VAL A 105 14.30 -8.80 -6.82
CA VAL A 105 13.14 -7.90 -6.82
C VAL A 105 11.87 -8.71 -6.72
N ALA A 106 10.91 -8.24 -5.93
CA ALA A 106 9.54 -8.77 -5.86
C ALA A 106 8.54 -7.69 -6.26
N CYS A 107 7.48 -8.07 -6.95
CA CYS A 107 6.32 -7.24 -7.19
C CYS A 107 5.21 -7.69 -6.24
N VAL A 108 4.71 -6.77 -5.44
CA VAL A 108 3.75 -7.07 -4.40
C VAL A 108 2.63 -6.02 -4.37
N GLU A 109 1.44 -6.45 -3.99
CA GLU A 109 0.33 -5.56 -3.68
C GLU A 109 0.52 -4.86 -2.32
N PRO A 110 -0.15 -3.73 -2.07
CA PRO A 110 0.08 -2.90 -0.88
C PRO A 110 -0.21 -3.59 0.46
N GLY A 111 -1.09 -4.59 0.49
CA GLY A 111 -1.43 -5.34 1.69
C GLY A 111 -0.51 -6.54 1.99
N VAL A 112 0.51 -6.80 1.16
CA VAL A 112 1.48 -7.87 1.44
C VAL A 112 2.30 -7.52 2.66
N THR A 113 2.33 -8.43 3.64
CA THR A 113 3.02 -8.25 4.92
C THR A 113 4.44 -8.81 4.90
N PHE A 114 5.27 -8.41 5.88
CA PHE A 114 6.60 -8.97 6.06
C PHE A 114 6.57 -10.48 6.25
N ASP A 115 5.67 -11.00 7.09
CA ASP A 115 5.55 -12.45 7.32
C ASP A 115 5.19 -13.21 6.05
N GLN A 116 4.32 -12.64 5.24
CA GLN A 116 3.88 -13.28 4.00
C GLN A 116 5.03 -13.32 2.97
N LEU A 117 5.68 -12.18 2.72
CA LEU A 117 6.78 -12.14 1.76
C LEU A 117 8.01 -12.91 2.25
N GLN A 118 8.34 -12.81 3.54
CA GLN A 118 9.49 -13.50 4.10
C GLN A 118 9.38 -15.02 3.95
N ARG A 119 8.23 -15.60 4.27
CA ARG A 119 7.97 -17.05 4.06
C ARG A 119 8.15 -17.48 2.61
N GLU A 120 7.74 -16.65 1.66
CA GLU A 120 7.90 -16.99 0.25
C GLU A 120 9.35 -16.84 -0.23
N LEU A 121 10.07 -15.84 0.27
CA LEU A 121 11.48 -15.64 -0.03
C LEU A 121 12.38 -16.73 0.56
N GLU A 122 12.09 -17.21 1.76
CA GLU A 122 12.84 -18.28 2.43
C GLU A 122 12.82 -19.58 1.62
N ARG A 123 11.69 -19.92 0.99
CA ARG A 123 11.60 -21.06 0.07
C ARG A 123 12.56 -20.97 -1.11
N GLN A 124 13.02 -19.78 -1.42
CA GLN A 124 13.95 -19.49 -2.52
C GLN A 124 15.36 -19.14 -2.04
N GLY A 125 15.65 -19.31 -0.74
CA GLY A 125 16.94 -18.99 -0.13
C GLY A 125 17.24 -17.49 -0.10
N MET A 126 16.21 -16.66 -0.03
CA MET A 126 16.28 -15.19 0.05
C MET A 126 15.62 -14.67 1.32
N ARG A 127 15.83 -13.40 1.60
CA ARG A 127 15.15 -12.70 2.69
C ARG A 127 14.80 -11.27 2.28
N ALA A 128 13.73 -10.72 2.83
CA ALA A 128 13.41 -9.31 2.72
C ALA A 128 14.38 -8.45 3.55
N MET A 129 14.50 -7.19 3.18
CA MET A 129 15.10 -6.18 4.06
C MET A 129 14.13 -5.93 5.21
N ILE A 130 14.58 -6.17 6.44
CA ILE A 130 13.71 -6.12 7.63
C ILE A 130 14.01 -4.85 8.41
N PRO A 131 13.00 -4.05 8.78
CA PRO A 131 13.16 -2.91 9.67
C PRO A 131 13.76 -3.32 11.03
N LEU A 132 14.28 -2.33 11.75
CA LEU A 132 14.89 -2.55 13.08
C LEU A 132 13.89 -3.15 14.09
N CYS A 133 12.60 -2.76 14.00
CA CYS A 133 11.52 -3.29 14.82
C CYS A 133 10.43 -3.89 13.92
N PRO A 134 10.65 -5.08 13.35
CA PRO A 134 9.74 -5.64 12.39
C PRO A 134 8.43 -6.07 13.07
N ARG A 135 7.31 -5.68 12.48
CA ARG A 135 6.00 -6.26 12.77
C ARG A 135 5.64 -7.17 11.60
N GLY A 136 5.47 -8.46 11.86
CA GLY A 136 5.19 -9.44 10.82
C GLY A 136 3.96 -9.11 9.98
N ASN A 137 2.93 -8.55 10.61
CA ASN A 137 1.67 -8.15 9.98
C ASN A 137 1.69 -6.74 9.36
N LYS A 138 2.83 -6.02 9.38
CA LYS A 138 2.95 -4.73 8.70
C LYS A 138 3.13 -4.90 7.20
N SER A 139 2.48 -4.05 6.42
CA SER A 139 2.70 -3.95 4.98
C SER A 139 4.15 -3.60 4.68
N ILE A 140 4.77 -4.35 3.77
CA ILE A 140 6.12 -4.06 3.28
C ILE A 140 6.17 -2.71 2.58
N ILE A 141 5.21 -2.45 1.68
CA ILE A 141 5.14 -1.19 0.95
C ILE A 141 4.95 -0.03 1.92
N GLY A 142 4.03 -0.16 2.90
CA GLY A 142 3.83 0.85 3.93
C GLY A 142 5.11 1.15 4.72
N ALA A 143 5.81 0.12 5.20
CA ALA A 143 7.05 0.29 5.96
C ALA A 143 8.17 0.96 5.14
N TYR A 144 8.31 0.58 3.87
CA TYR A 144 9.33 1.15 2.99
C TYR A 144 9.02 2.61 2.61
N MET A 145 7.76 2.95 2.39
CA MET A 145 7.34 4.32 2.13
C MET A 145 7.49 5.22 3.36
N GLU A 146 7.27 4.68 4.55
CA GLU A 146 7.49 5.38 5.82
C GLU A 146 8.99 5.54 6.16
N ARG A 147 9.88 4.91 5.40
CA ARG A 147 11.33 4.91 5.60
C ARG A 147 11.73 4.46 7.01
N GLU A 148 11.10 3.39 7.48
CA GLU A 148 11.52 2.78 8.74
C GLU A 148 12.99 2.37 8.68
N PRO A 149 13.77 2.65 9.75
CA PRO A 149 15.19 2.28 9.76
C PRO A 149 15.35 0.75 9.67
N PHE A 150 16.23 0.32 8.78
CA PHE A 150 16.53 -1.10 8.59
C PHE A 150 17.70 -1.54 9.46
N THR A 151 17.73 -2.83 9.81
CA THR A 151 18.96 -3.48 10.24
C THR A 151 19.90 -3.58 9.05
N VAL A 152 20.85 -2.68 8.98
CA VAL A 152 21.76 -2.59 7.85
C VAL A 152 22.92 -3.56 8.05
N PRO A 153 23.22 -4.47 7.11
CA PRO A 153 24.47 -5.19 7.12
C PRO A 153 25.64 -4.21 7.07
N LYS A 154 26.74 -4.56 7.71
CA LYS A 154 27.94 -3.74 7.90
C LYS A 154 28.40 -2.92 6.68
N TYR A 155 28.08 -3.37 5.48
CA TYR A 155 28.55 -2.76 4.23
C TYR A 155 27.42 -2.15 3.37
N ALA A 156 26.25 -1.97 3.90
CA ALA A 156 25.08 -1.50 3.15
C ALA A 156 24.47 -0.23 3.75
N TRP A 157 25.34 0.64 4.27
CA TRP A 157 24.95 1.90 4.89
C TRP A 157 24.36 2.92 3.89
N ASP A 158 24.64 2.76 2.61
CA ASP A 158 24.13 3.56 1.50
C ASP A 158 23.06 2.83 0.69
N LEU A 159 22.42 1.83 1.28
CA LEU A 159 21.30 1.15 0.64
C LEU A 159 20.29 2.18 0.17
N GLY A 160 20.17 2.26 -1.14
CA GLY A 160 19.18 3.07 -1.81
C GLY A 160 17.75 2.73 -1.38
N ASP A 161 16.80 3.45 -1.91
CA ASP A 161 15.38 3.19 -1.66
C ASP A 161 15.05 1.73 -1.96
N PRO A 162 14.48 0.97 -1.01
CA PRO A 162 14.09 -0.42 -1.25
C PRO A 162 12.97 -0.56 -2.30
N ILE A 163 12.30 0.54 -2.66
CA ILE A 163 11.26 0.58 -3.68
C ILE A 163 11.89 0.92 -5.03
N ALA A 164 12.12 -0.09 -5.87
CA ALA A 164 12.68 0.11 -7.21
C ALA A 164 11.72 0.85 -8.16
N SER A 165 10.43 0.57 -8.05
CA SER A 165 9.35 1.26 -8.77
C SER A 165 8.00 0.98 -8.11
N SER A 166 7.04 1.87 -8.34
CA SER A 166 5.68 1.71 -7.84
C SER A 166 4.63 2.19 -8.84
N GLU A 167 3.46 1.59 -8.79
CA GLU A 167 2.24 2.15 -9.37
C GLU A 167 1.49 2.90 -8.26
N LEU A 168 1.16 4.15 -8.53
CA LEU A 168 0.45 5.05 -7.62
C LEU A 168 -0.84 5.51 -8.25
N ILE A 169 -1.89 5.59 -7.46
CA ILE A 169 -3.15 6.22 -7.84
C ILE A 169 -3.22 7.55 -7.11
N ILE A 170 -3.15 8.64 -7.86
CA ILE A 170 -3.21 10.00 -7.30
C ILE A 170 -4.65 10.45 -7.08
N GLY A 171 -4.85 11.60 -6.44
CA GLY A 171 -6.13 12.03 -5.89
C GLY A 171 -7.28 12.23 -6.87
N ASP A 172 -7.02 12.30 -8.18
CA ASP A 172 -8.03 12.34 -9.23
C ASP A 172 -8.36 10.95 -9.84
N GLY A 173 -7.69 9.90 -9.34
CA GLY A 173 -7.79 8.55 -9.86
C GLY A 173 -6.89 8.25 -11.06
N THR A 174 -6.00 9.16 -11.42
CA THR A 174 -4.98 8.90 -12.44
C THR A 174 -3.91 7.95 -11.88
N MET A 175 -3.55 6.94 -12.69
CA MET A 175 -2.46 6.04 -12.34
C MET A 175 -1.15 6.57 -12.89
N VAL A 176 -0.16 6.68 -12.02
CA VAL A 176 1.22 7.05 -12.38
C VAL A 176 2.19 5.95 -11.95
N ARG A 177 3.32 5.88 -12.64
CA ARG A 177 4.39 4.93 -12.33
C ARG A 177 5.68 5.67 -12.01
N THR A 178 6.45 5.14 -11.06
CA THR A 178 7.75 5.67 -10.66
C THR A 178 8.86 4.70 -11.00
N GLY A 179 10.11 5.17 -10.92
CA GLY A 179 11.29 4.34 -11.16
C GLY A 179 11.42 3.86 -12.60
N GLY A 180 11.96 2.68 -12.81
CA GLY A 180 12.12 2.07 -14.14
C GLY A 180 10.82 1.80 -14.90
N GLY A 181 9.69 1.95 -14.22
CA GLY A 181 8.34 1.83 -14.78
C GLY A 181 7.76 3.10 -15.38
N GLN A 182 8.53 4.18 -15.49
CA GLN A 182 8.05 5.46 -15.96
C GLN A 182 7.57 5.40 -17.44
N GLY A 183 6.38 5.88 -17.66
CA GLY A 183 5.76 6.04 -18.97
C GLY A 183 4.26 5.80 -18.95
N PRO A 184 3.46 6.71 -19.50
CA PRO A 184 2.02 6.54 -19.56
C PRO A 184 1.66 5.29 -20.39
N GLY A 185 0.71 4.52 -19.87
CA GLY A 185 0.09 3.41 -20.60
C GLY A 185 0.86 2.10 -20.65
N LYS A 186 2.06 1.99 -20.07
CA LYS A 186 2.81 0.73 -20.03
C LYS A 186 2.69 0.03 -18.69
N THR A 187 2.37 -1.25 -18.69
CA THR A 187 2.42 -2.10 -17.51
C THR A 187 3.86 -2.52 -17.22
N PHE A 188 4.15 -3.00 -16.01
CA PHE A 188 5.45 -3.63 -15.70
C PHE A 188 5.74 -4.81 -16.64
N GLU A 189 4.73 -5.54 -17.08
CA GLU A 189 4.88 -6.63 -18.05
C GLU A 189 5.29 -6.16 -19.42
N ASP A 190 4.74 -5.06 -19.90
CA ASP A 190 5.13 -4.49 -21.20
C ASP A 190 6.59 -4.06 -21.18
N GLN A 191 7.04 -3.47 -20.10
CA GLN A 191 8.43 -3.07 -19.92
C GLN A 191 9.38 -4.26 -19.80
N ARG A 192 8.94 -5.34 -19.13
CA ARG A 192 9.69 -6.59 -19.06
C ARG A 192 9.91 -7.22 -20.44
N LYS A 193 8.90 -7.16 -21.32
CA LYS A 193 9.00 -7.66 -22.71
C LYS A 193 9.97 -6.85 -23.55
N VAL A 194 10.04 -5.55 -23.34
CA VAL A 194 10.88 -4.63 -24.14
C VAL A 194 12.33 -4.56 -23.62
N GLY A 195 12.64 -5.18 -22.47
CA GLY A 195 14.00 -5.23 -21.92
C GLY A 195 14.56 -3.87 -21.46
N GLY A 196 13.77 -2.80 -21.54
CA GLY A 196 14.21 -1.44 -21.25
C GLY A 196 14.21 -1.05 -19.79
N ALA A 197 13.37 -1.69 -18.98
CA ALA A 197 13.16 -1.34 -17.57
C ALA A 197 14.26 -1.85 -16.62
N HIS A 198 15.22 -2.61 -17.12
CA HIS A 198 16.22 -3.28 -16.29
C HIS A 198 17.54 -2.52 -16.17
N LYS A 199 17.66 -1.41 -16.82
CA LYS A 199 18.80 -0.49 -16.67
C LYS A 199 18.44 0.61 -15.66
N LEU A 200 18.21 0.22 -14.42
CA LEU A 200 18.55 1.14 -13.35
C LEU A 200 20.07 1.25 -13.39
N PRO A 201 20.64 2.46 -13.39
CA PRO A 201 22.06 2.59 -13.16
C PRO A 201 22.28 2.03 -11.75
N LEU A 202 22.85 0.82 -11.70
CA LEU A 202 23.53 0.40 -10.51
C LEU A 202 24.64 1.42 -10.36
N SER A 203 24.48 2.33 -9.42
CA SER A 203 25.62 3.11 -8.96
C SER A 203 26.65 2.09 -8.49
N SER A 204 27.73 2.04 -9.22
CA SER A 204 28.93 1.31 -8.89
C SER A 204 29.43 1.65 -7.49
#